data_b8a9e51e416be7c766fab117f33d0ead
#
_entry.id   b8a9e51e416be7c766fab117f33d0ead
#
_cell.length_a   1.000
_cell.length_b   1.000
_cell.length_c   1.000
_cell.angle_alpha   90.00
_cell.angle_beta   90.00
_cell.angle_gamma   90.00
#
_symmetry.space_group_name_H-M   'P 1'
#
loop_
_entity.id
_entity.type
_entity.pdbx_description
1 polymer ?
#
loop_
_entity_poly.entity_id
_entity_poly.type
_entity_poly.pdbx_seq_one_letter_code
_entity_poly.pdbx_strand_id
1 'polypeptide(L)'
;FWLFTWGQAESVIANDWMPLSYLFALVALFLVPFRTLPSAGRTRFLQTLRRVSVGGIAEAQDGKFGDILLADVLTSYAKVGGDLFVALCMFITPGSSSTGRPDRSCGGTLIVPLILAVPSLIRFRQCVIEYLRVKRAPYKESTGWGGQHLANALKYSTAFPVIITAAMLRLADGEAAKAACYRAWLVAVLINSFYSFYWDVTKDWDLTLLTSQRES
;
A
#
# COMPACT_ATOMS: atom_id res chain seq x y z
N PHE A 1 -18.69 -2.04 19.68
CA PHE A 1 -19.77 -2.53 18.81
C PHE A 1 -21.15 -2.37 19.49
N TRP A 2 -21.37 -2.93 20.70
CA TRP A 2 -22.65 -2.85 21.43
C TRP A 2 -23.09 -1.42 21.73
N LEU A 3 -22.18 -0.56 22.22
CA LEU A 3 -22.45 0.85 22.46
C LEU A 3 -22.81 1.60 21.16
N PHE A 4 -22.17 1.26 20.06
CA PHE A 4 -22.45 1.86 18.75
C PHE A 4 -23.87 1.47 18.27
N THR A 5 -24.22 0.20 18.29
CA THR A 5 -25.51 -0.30 17.82
C THR A 5 -26.66 0.17 18.74
N TRP A 6 -26.46 0.11 20.05
CA TRP A 6 -27.45 0.54 21.03
C TRP A 6 -27.61 2.09 21.02
N GLY A 7 -26.52 2.83 20.99
CA GLY A 7 -26.54 4.29 20.93
C GLY A 7 -27.23 4.82 19.69
N GLN A 8 -27.13 4.11 18.55
CA GLN A 8 -27.87 4.44 17.34
C GLN A 8 -29.37 4.20 17.51
N ALA A 9 -29.78 3.06 18.05
CA ALA A 9 -31.18 2.70 18.24
C ALA A 9 -31.90 3.69 19.15
N GLU A 10 -31.25 4.16 20.22
CA GLU A 10 -31.80 5.09 21.17
C GLU A 10 -31.56 6.58 20.81
N SER A 11 -30.84 6.85 19.71
CA SER A 11 -30.45 8.22 19.30
C SER A 11 -29.69 9.01 20.38
N VAL A 12 -29.09 8.33 21.35
CA VAL A 12 -28.42 8.92 22.52
C VAL A 12 -27.04 9.45 22.16
N ILE A 13 -26.37 8.81 21.19
CA ILE A 13 -25.00 9.16 20.77
C ILE A 13 -25.01 9.42 19.26
N ALA A 14 -24.42 10.54 18.84
CA ALA A 14 -24.23 10.80 17.42
C ALA A 14 -23.38 9.69 16.80
N ASN A 15 -23.89 9.06 15.76
CA ASN A 15 -23.34 7.85 15.10
C ASN A 15 -21.87 8.01 14.67
N ASP A 16 -21.48 9.24 14.35
CA ASP A 16 -20.16 9.57 13.81
C ASP A 16 -19.04 9.56 14.86
N TRP A 17 -19.38 9.81 16.13
CA TRP A 17 -18.37 9.95 17.19
C TRP A 17 -17.69 8.64 17.57
N MET A 18 -18.38 7.52 17.46
CA MET A 18 -17.83 6.22 17.88
C MET A 18 -16.64 5.77 17.01
N PRO A 19 -16.75 5.71 15.66
CA PRO A 19 -15.63 5.36 14.80
C PRO A 19 -14.48 6.38 14.90
N LEU A 20 -14.80 7.68 15.01
CA LEU A 20 -13.80 8.72 15.16
C LEU A 20 -13.04 8.60 16.49
N SER A 21 -13.75 8.36 17.60
CA SER A 21 -13.10 8.18 18.92
C SER A 21 -12.16 6.97 18.91
N TYR A 22 -12.54 5.87 18.25
CA TYR A 22 -11.69 4.70 18.09
C TYR A 22 -10.43 5.02 17.27
N LEU A 23 -10.58 5.70 16.14
CA LEU A 23 -9.46 6.14 15.33
C LEU A 23 -8.53 7.08 16.11
N PHE A 24 -9.10 8.04 16.82
CA PHE A 24 -8.35 8.95 17.69
C PHE A 24 -7.60 8.21 18.80
N ALA A 25 -8.22 7.22 19.44
CA ALA A 25 -7.59 6.41 20.47
C ALA A 25 -6.40 5.61 19.90
N LEU A 26 -6.53 5.02 18.71
CA LEU A 26 -5.42 4.33 18.05
C LEU A 26 -4.27 5.27 17.72
N VAL A 27 -4.57 6.44 17.13
CA VAL A 27 -3.54 7.45 16.82
C VAL A 27 -2.88 7.97 18.09
N ALA A 28 -3.65 8.24 19.15
CA ALA A 28 -3.13 8.70 20.44
C ALA A 28 -2.23 7.63 21.08
N LEU A 29 -2.62 6.37 21.06
CA LEU A 29 -1.81 5.25 21.55
C LEU A 29 -0.44 5.21 20.87
N PHE A 30 -0.41 5.55 19.58
CA PHE A 30 0.82 5.56 18.79
C PHE A 30 1.70 6.79 19.04
N LEU A 31 1.10 7.96 19.18
CA LEU A 31 1.81 9.24 19.30
C LEU A 31 2.17 9.61 20.73
N VAL A 32 1.30 9.27 21.71
CA VAL A 32 1.54 9.65 23.11
C VAL A 32 2.66 8.80 23.71
N PRO A 33 3.65 9.43 24.38
CA PRO A 33 4.78 8.74 24.98
C PRO A 33 4.38 8.06 26.29
N PHE A 34 3.61 6.98 26.22
CA PHE A 34 3.33 6.18 27.42
C PHE A 34 4.62 5.55 27.94
N ARG A 35 4.82 5.58 29.26
CA ARG A 35 6.00 4.98 29.93
C ARG A 35 6.08 3.46 29.74
N THR A 36 4.95 2.80 29.45
CA THR A 36 4.84 1.36 29.23
C THR A 36 5.32 0.91 27.84
N LEU A 37 5.39 1.81 26.86
CA LEU A 37 5.84 1.49 25.52
C LEU A 37 7.30 1.94 25.32
N PRO A 38 8.20 1.05 24.86
CA PRO A 38 9.60 1.37 24.63
C PRO A 38 9.76 2.56 23.68
N SER A 39 10.29 3.67 24.20
CA SER A 39 10.50 4.91 23.41
C SER A 39 11.40 4.69 22.19
N ALA A 40 12.44 3.84 22.35
CA ALA A 40 13.39 3.55 21.29
C ALA A 40 12.75 2.85 20.07
N GLY A 41 11.87 1.88 20.30
CA GLY A 41 11.17 1.16 19.21
C GLY A 41 10.26 2.10 18.42
N ARG A 42 9.51 2.94 19.11
CA ARG A 42 8.62 3.92 18.51
C ARG A 42 9.37 4.98 17.71
N THR A 43 10.45 5.51 18.24
CA THR A 43 11.29 6.49 17.54
C THR A 43 11.87 5.89 16.26
N ARG A 44 12.39 4.66 16.33
CA ARG A 44 12.89 3.93 15.13
C ARG A 44 11.76 3.73 14.11
N PHE A 45 10.59 3.30 14.54
CA PHE A 45 9.45 3.12 13.65
C PHE A 45 9.04 4.42 12.95
N LEU A 46 8.92 5.53 13.67
CA LEU A 46 8.58 6.83 13.10
C LEU A 46 9.66 7.35 12.13
N GLN A 47 10.94 7.12 12.44
CA GLN A 47 12.04 7.45 11.54
C GLN A 47 11.98 6.61 10.25
N THR A 48 11.73 5.29 10.37
CA THR A 48 11.53 4.40 9.24
C THR A 48 10.32 4.84 8.41
N LEU A 49 9.19 5.10 9.06
CA LEU A 49 7.98 5.58 8.39
C LEU A 49 8.23 6.88 7.61
N ARG A 50 8.89 7.86 8.23
CA ARG A 50 9.25 9.12 7.57
C ARG A 50 10.15 8.90 6.34
N ARG A 51 11.15 8.01 6.45
CA ARG A 51 12.05 7.69 5.34
C ARG A 51 11.32 6.95 4.22
N VAL A 52 10.52 5.95 4.57
CA VAL A 52 9.75 5.15 3.61
C VAL A 52 8.66 5.98 2.93
N SER A 53 8.00 6.91 3.62
CA SER A 53 6.92 7.73 3.05
C SER A 53 7.37 8.55 1.83
N VAL A 54 8.63 8.91 1.75
CA VAL A 54 9.23 9.57 0.58
C VAL A 54 9.92 8.56 -0.36
N GLY A 55 9.69 7.26 -0.18
CA GLY A 55 10.30 6.19 -0.97
C GLY A 55 11.81 6.06 -0.76
N GLY A 56 12.32 6.49 0.39
CA GLY A 56 13.71 6.31 0.78
C GLY A 56 13.99 4.88 1.24
N ILE A 57 15.27 4.53 1.24
CA ILE A 57 15.79 3.26 1.75
C ILE A 57 17.16 3.50 2.40
N ALA A 58 17.33 3.00 3.62
CA ALA A 58 18.59 3.08 4.34
C ALA A 58 19.70 2.25 3.68
N GLU A 59 20.93 2.44 4.14
CA GLU A 59 22.01 1.54 3.82
C GLU A 59 21.89 0.22 4.62
N ALA A 60 22.63 -0.81 4.19
CA ALA A 60 22.51 -2.15 4.77
C ALA A 60 22.71 -2.17 6.30
N GLN A 61 23.61 -1.32 6.80
CA GLN A 61 23.95 -1.21 8.22
C GLN A 61 22.92 -0.41 9.04
N ASP A 62 22.12 0.45 8.40
CA ASP A 62 21.26 1.44 9.04
C ASP A 62 19.77 1.05 9.07
N GLY A 63 19.45 -0.23 8.86
CA GLY A 63 18.08 -0.73 8.95
C GLY A 63 17.34 -0.85 7.62
N LYS A 64 18.05 -1.08 6.52
CA LYS A 64 17.53 -1.37 5.18
C LYS A 64 16.38 -2.37 5.20
N PHE A 65 16.55 -3.47 5.94
CA PHE A 65 15.52 -4.52 6.03
C PHE A 65 14.20 -3.99 6.58
N GLY A 66 14.26 -3.14 7.63
CA GLY A 66 13.05 -2.52 8.20
C GLY A 66 12.32 -1.62 7.20
N ASP A 67 13.06 -0.87 6.36
CA ASP A 67 12.48 -0.01 5.33
C ASP A 67 11.79 -0.84 4.23
N ILE A 68 12.41 -1.94 3.82
CA ILE A 68 11.85 -2.87 2.84
C ILE A 68 10.58 -3.50 3.39
N LEU A 69 10.66 -4.07 4.60
CA LEU A 69 9.52 -4.73 5.25
C LEU A 69 8.34 -3.79 5.43
N LEU A 70 8.59 -2.57 5.94
CA LEU A 70 7.51 -1.59 6.12
C LEU A 70 6.87 -1.20 4.78
N ALA A 71 7.67 -0.98 3.75
CA ALA A 71 7.14 -0.63 2.44
C ALA A 71 6.33 -1.78 1.80
N ASP A 72 6.73 -3.04 1.99
CA ASP A 72 5.97 -4.21 1.55
C ASP A 72 4.64 -4.35 2.30
N VAL A 73 4.65 -4.15 3.61
CA VAL A 73 3.41 -4.09 4.41
C VAL A 73 2.47 -3.00 3.87
N LEU A 74 2.99 -1.81 3.55
CA LEU A 74 2.16 -0.73 2.98
C LEU A 74 1.51 -1.13 1.65
N THR A 75 2.17 -1.93 0.79
CA THR A 75 1.54 -2.41 -0.46
C THR A 75 0.33 -3.30 -0.18
N SER A 76 0.39 -4.15 0.84
CA SER A 76 -0.74 -4.97 1.28
C SER A 76 -1.89 -4.14 1.88
N TYR A 77 -1.57 -3.00 2.48
CA TYR A 77 -2.53 -2.07 3.08
C TYR A 77 -3.01 -0.95 2.13
N ALA A 78 -2.61 -0.96 0.87
CA ALA A 78 -2.98 0.07 -0.10
C ALA A 78 -4.51 0.28 -0.16
N LYS A 79 -5.28 -0.81 -0.25
CA LYS A 79 -6.75 -0.75 -0.26
C LYS A 79 -7.31 -0.20 1.05
N VAL A 80 -6.77 -0.60 2.19
CA VAL A 80 -7.15 -0.10 3.51
C VAL A 80 -6.92 1.42 3.59
N GLY A 81 -5.81 1.92 3.06
CA GLY A 81 -5.54 3.36 2.96
C GLY A 81 -6.58 4.12 2.14
N GLY A 82 -6.99 3.55 1.01
CA GLY A 82 -8.06 4.11 0.19
C GLY A 82 -9.42 4.10 0.89
N ASP A 83 -9.77 2.99 1.54
CA ASP A 83 -11.03 2.87 2.27
C ASP A 83 -11.06 3.79 3.51
N LEU A 84 -9.92 3.96 4.20
CA LEU A 84 -9.77 4.92 5.30
C LEU A 84 -9.96 6.36 4.82
N PHE A 85 -9.39 6.72 3.67
CA PHE A 85 -9.59 8.05 3.08
C PHE A 85 -11.07 8.30 2.78
N VAL A 86 -11.77 7.32 2.17
CA VAL A 86 -13.21 7.44 1.89
C VAL A 86 -13.99 7.63 3.20
N ALA A 87 -13.71 6.84 4.23
CA ALA A 87 -14.35 6.98 5.53
C ALA A 87 -14.13 8.39 6.13
N LEU A 88 -12.89 8.87 6.16
CA LEU A 88 -12.58 10.22 6.65
C LEU A 88 -13.25 11.31 5.82
N CYS A 89 -13.30 11.16 4.51
CA CYS A 89 -13.97 12.08 3.62
C CYS A 89 -15.48 12.17 3.95
N MET A 90 -16.14 11.04 4.20
CA MET A 90 -17.56 10.99 4.58
C MET A 90 -17.83 11.68 5.92
N PHE A 91 -16.89 11.65 6.87
CA PHE A 91 -17.03 12.40 8.13
C PHE A 91 -16.92 13.91 7.95
N ILE A 92 -16.13 14.38 6.99
CA ILE A 92 -15.82 15.80 6.81
C ILE A 92 -16.82 16.48 5.85
N THR A 93 -17.40 15.71 4.92
CA THR A 93 -18.28 16.27 3.87
C THR A 93 -19.67 16.54 4.43
N PRO A 94 -20.15 17.81 4.43
CA PRO A 94 -21.50 18.16 4.88
C PRO A 94 -22.57 17.40 4.08
N GLY A 95 -23.55 16.83 4.80
CA GLY A 95 -24.65 16.06 4.19
C GLY A 95 -24.32 14.62 3.85
N SER A 96 -23.07 14.17 4.07
CA SER A 96 -22.71 12.77 4.00
C SER A 96 -23.00 12.07 5.34
N SER A 97 -23.50 10.84 5.28
CA SER A 97 -23.69 10.01 6.48
C SER A 97 -22.52 9.04 6.64
N SER A 98 -21.87 9.06 7.80
CA SER A 98 -20.79 8.11 8.14
C SER A 98 -21.26 6.66 8.17
N THR A 99 -22.56 6.44 8.32
CA THR A 99 -23.21 5.12 8.33
C THR A 99 -23.83 4.75 6.98
N GLY A 100 -23.77 5.67 6.01
CA GLY A 100 -24.28 5.45 4.66
C GLY A 100 -23.38 4.56 3.81
N ARG A 101 -23.83 4.33 2.58
CA ARG A 101 -23.02 3.60 1.60
C ARG A 101 -21.74 4.38 1.27
N PRO A 102 -20.55 3.74 1.30
CA PRO A 102 -19.29 4.42 0.99
C PRO A 102 -19.28 5.04 -0.40
N ASP A 103 -19.08 6.37 -0.45
CA ASP A 103 -18.92 7.10 -1.70
C ASP A 103 -17.42 7.23 -2.04
N ARG A 104 -16.96 6.42 -2.99
CA ARG A 104 -15.57 6.44 -3.46
C ARG A 104 -15.24 7.62 -4.37
N SER A 105 -16.22 8.45 -4.71
CA SER A 105 -16.01 9.70 -5.43
C SER A 105 -15.78 10.89 -4.50
N CYS A 106 -15.95 10.68 -3.18
CA CYS A 106 -15.66 11.68 -2.18
C CYS A 106 -14.21 12.19 -2.31
N GLY A 107 -14.03 13.49 -2.36
CA GLY A 107 -12.76 14.13 -2.62
C GLY A 107 -12.33 14.14 -4.09
N GLY A 108 -13.12 13.55 -4.99
CA GLY A 108 -12.83 13.47 -6.43
C GLY A 108 -12.40 12.08 -6.90
N THR A 109 -12.64 11.82 -8.17
CA THR A 109 -12.52 10.48 -8.79
C THR A 109 -11.09 9.95 -8.83
N LEU A 110 -10.07 10.82 -8.76
CA LEU A 110 -8.66 10.46 -8.90
C LEU A 110 -7.95 10.25 -7.55
N ILE A 111 -8.46 10.76 -6.43
CA ILE A 111 -7.74 10.72 -5.16
C ILE A 111 -7.59 9.30 -4.66
N VAL A 112 -8.66 8.50 -4.68
CA VAL A 112 -8.58 7.10 -4.25
C VAL A 112 -7.60 6.29 -5.10
N PRO A 113 -7.62 6.33 -6.45
CA PRO A 113 -6.59 5.71 -7.28
C PRO A 113 -5.16 6.17 -6.95
N LEU A 114 -4.94 7.46 -6.69
CA LEU A 114 -3.62 7.96 -6.31
C LEU A 114 -3.16 7.37 -4.97
N ILE A 115 -4.02 7.34 -3.96
CA ILE A 115 -3.70 6.72 -2.67
C ILE A 115 -3.33 5.24 -2.84
N LEU A 116 -4.07 4.50 -3.65
CA LEU A 116 -3.79 3.10 -3.96
C LEU A 116 -2.43 2.90 -4.66
N ALA A 117 -2.00 3.87 -5.47
CA ALA A 117 -0.74 3.80 -6.20
C ALA A 117 0.49 4.11 -5.33
N VAL A 118 0.34 4.90 -4.24
CA VAL A 118 1.46 5.37 -3.42
C VAL A 118 2.34 4.23 -2.89
N PRO A 119 1.85 3.15 -2.28
CA PRO A 119 2.70 2.08 -1.76
C PRO A 119 3.52 1.38 -2.86
N SER A 120 2.91 1.10 -4.01
CA SER A 120 3.61 0.51 -5.15
C SER A 120 4.68 1.48 -5.71
N LEU A 121 4.40 2.78 -5.73
CA LEU A 121 5.38 3.79 -6.13
C LEU A 121 6.56 3.88 -5.16
N ILE A 122 6.31 3.79 -3.86
CA ILE A 122 7.35 3.73 -2.82
C ILE A 122 8.28 2.54 -3.08
N ARG A 123 7.72 1.35 -3.25
CA ARG A 123 8.52 0.14 -3.52
C ARG A 123 9.26 0.20 -4.85
N PHE A 124 8.59 0.66 -5.90
CA PHE A 124 9.23 0.88 -7.19
C PHE A 124 10.46 1.79 -7.05
N ARG A 125 10.31 2.94 -6.37
CA ARG A 125 11.42 3.86 -6.13
C ARG A 125 12.55 3.22 -5.33
N GLN A 126 12.26 2.47 -4.29
CA GLN A 126 13.26 1.74 -3.50
C GLN A 126 14.06 0.77 -4.37
N CYS A 127 13.39 0.00 -5.22
CA CYS A 127 14.05 -0.93 -6.14
C CYS A 127 14.96 -0.19 -7.15
N VAL A 128 14.51 0.96 -7.66
CA VAL A 128 15.34 1.80 -8.56
C VAL A 128 16.57 2.35 -7.82
N ILE A 129 16.41 2.80 -6.57
CA ILE A 129 17.56 3.27 -5.76
C ILE A 129 18.58 2.14 -5.57
N GLU A 130 18.14 0.93 -5.24
CA GLU A 130 19.02 -0.22 -5.08
C GLU A 130 19.73 -0.58 -6.39
N TYR A 131 19.02 -0.57 -7.51
CA TYR A 131 19.65 -0.76 -8.82
C TYR A 131 20.73 0.28 -9.10
N LEU A 132 20.45 1.56 -8.81
CA LEU A 132 21.41 2.64 -9.02
C LEU A 132 22.61 2.54 -8.07
N ARG A 133 22.40 2.05 -6.84
CA ARG A 133 23.49 1.79 -5.89
C ARG A 133 24.45 0.71 -6.44
N VAL A 134 23.91 -0.42 -6.90
CA VAL A 134 24.71 -1.49 -7.50
C VAL A 134 25.47 -0.98 -8.73
N LYS A 135 24.81 -0.20 -9.59
CA LYS A 135 25.44 0.35 -10.80
C LYS A 135 26.57 1.36 -10.51
N ARG A 136 26.47 2.08 -9.39
CA ARG A 136 27.48 3.07 -8.97
C ARG A 136 28.58 2.49 -8.09
N ALA A 137 28.38 1.27 -7.57
CA ALA A 137 29.38 0.62 -6.72
C ALA A 137 30.66 0.31 -7.52
N PRO A 138 31.86 0.42 -6.90
CA PRO A 138 33.11 0.00 -7.52
C PRO A 138 33.02 -1.46 -7.98
N TYR A 139 33.66 -1.80 -9.10
CA TYR A 139 33.61 -3.15 -9.69
C TYR A 139 33.92 -4.29 -8.71
N LYS A 140 34.78 -4.04 -7.73
CA LYS A 140 35.15 -5.03 -6.69
C LYS A 140 34.06 -5.31 -5.66
N GLU A 141 33.08 -4.41 -5.53
CA GLU A 141 31.96 -4.49 -4.57
C GLU A 141 30.62 -4.79 -5.23
N SER A 142 30.57 -4.80 -6.56
CA SER A 142 29.33 -5.02 -7.28
C SER A 142 28.94 -6.50 -7.26
N THR A 143 27.78 -6.81 -6.71
CA THR A 143 27.15 -8.14 -6.70
C THR A 143 26.42 -8.44 -8.02
N GLY A 144 27.03 -8.11 -9.15
CA GLY A 144 26.43 -8.26 -10.48
C GLY A 144 25.87 -6.96 -11.05
N TRP A 145 25.06 -7.04 -12.12
CA TRP A 145 24.52 -5.87 -12.84
C TRP A 145 23.23 -5.26 -12.24
N GLY A 146 22.73 -5.82 -11.13
CA GLY A 146 21.55 -5.31 -10.44
C GLY A 146 20.20 -5.64 -11.08
N GLY A 147 20.16 -6.54 -12.05
CA GLY A 147 18.93 -6.88 -12.79
C GLY A 147 17.80 -7.40 -11.93
N GLN A 148 18.12 -8.04 -10.82
CA GLN A 148 17.13 -8.44 -9.82
C GLN A 148 16.34 -7.25 -9.25
N HIS A 149 17.00 -6.11 -9.05
CA HIS A 149 16.32 -4.91 -8.55
C HIS A 149 15.41 -4.29 -9.61
N LEU A 150 15.79 -4.34 -10.89
CA LEU A 150 14.93 -3.91 -11.98
C LEU A 150 13.72 -4.83 -12.17
N ALA A 151 13.92 -6.14 -12.08
CA ALA A 151 12.84 -7.09 -12.16
C ALA A 151 11.86 -6.94 -10.98
N ASN A 152 12.36 -6.64 -9.77
CA ASN A 152 11.52 -6.30 -8.62
C ASN A 152 10.81 -4.95 -8.82
N ALA A 153 11.46 -3.95 -9.41
CA ALA A 153 10.81 -2.70 -9.79
C ALA A 153 9.67 -2.95 -10.79
N LEU A 154 9.87 -3.85 -11.77
CA LEU A 154 8.84 -4.25 -12.73
C LEU A 154 7.63 -4.87 -12.00
N LYS A 155 7.84 -5.75 -10.98
CA LYS A 155 6.77 -6.29 -10.14
C LYS A 155 5.85 -5.17 -9.62
N TYR A 156 6.41 -4.17 -8.98
CA TYR A 156 5.60 -3.08 -8.42
C TYR A 156 5.01 -2.15 -9.49
N SER A 157 5.65 -2.04 -10.65
CA SER A 157 5.12 -1.24 -11.77
C SER A 157 3.87 -1.87 -12.41
N THR A 158 3.71 -3.19 -12.36
CA THR A 158 2.52 -3.87 -12.89
C THR A 158 1.22 -3.53 -12.13
N ALA A 159 1.31 -2.96 -10.92
CA ALA A 159 0.15 -2.47 -10.19
C ALA A 159 -0.46 -1.20 -10.83
N PHE A 160 0.33 -0.36 -11.50
CA PHE A 160 -0.18 0.90 -12.07
C PHE A 160 -1.20 0.69 -13.18
N PRO A 161 -1.00 -0.20 -14.19
CA PRO A 161 -2.03 -0.50 -15.16
C PRO A 161 -3.34 -0.98 -14.53
N VAL A 162 -3.28 -1.78 -13.45
CA VAL A 162 -4.49 -2.23 -12.72
C VAL A 162 -5.26 -1.04 -12.15
N ILE A 163 -4.55 -0.12 -11.49
CA ILE A 163 -5.16 1.06 -10.86
C ILE A 163 -5.72 2.01 -11.93
N ILE A 164 -4.98 2.24 -13.01
CA ILE A 164 -5.37 3.13 -14.12
C ILE A 164 -6.62 2.58 -14.82
N THR A 165 -6.61 1.31 -15.21
CA THR A 165 -7.75 0.71 -15.90
C THR A 165 -8.98 0.60 -15.00
N ALA A 166 -8.81 0.38 -13.69
CA ALA A 166 -9.89 0.43 -12.72
C ALA A 166 -10.49 1.84 -12.60
N ALA A 167 -9.67 2.89 -12.63
CA ALA A 167 -10.13 4.27 -12.65
C ALA A 167 -10.85 4.61 -13.96
N MET A 168 -10.31 4.18 -15.11
CA MET A 168 -10.94 4.35 -16.43
C MET A 168 -12.29 3.65 -16.50
N LEU A 169 -12.41 2.44 -15.94
CA LEU A 169 -13.67 1.69 -15.90
C LEU A 169 -14.77 2.44 -15.13
N ARG A 170 -14.42 3.20 -14.09
CA ARG A 170 -15.38 4.02 -13.32
C ARG A 170 -15.82 5.27 -14.09
N LEU A 171 -14.94 5.82 -14.93
CA LEU A 171 -15.19 7.02 -15.72
C LEU A 171 -15.79 6.72 -17.09
N ALA A 172 -15.83 5.45 -17.50
CA ALA A 172 -16.28 5.05 -18.82
C ALA A 172 -17.79 5.26 -18.98
N ASP A 173 -18.17 5.94 -20.05
CA ASP A 173 -19.56 6.13 -20.46
C ASP A 173 -19.90 5.17 -21.62
N GLY A 174 -21.08 4.56 -21.51
CA GLY A 174 -21.58 3.61 -22.50
C GLY A 174 -21.06 2.17 -22.32
N GLU A 175 -21.88 1.20 -22.69
CA GLU A 175 -21.61 -0.24 -22.46
C GLU A 175 -20.37 -0.76 -23.22
N ALA A 176 -20.11 -0.26 -24.43
CA ALA A 176 -18.94 -0.67 -25.22
C ALA A 176 -17.63 -0.21 -24.55
N ALA A 177 -17.57 1.05 -24.06
CA ALA A 177 -16.41 1.59 -23.36
C ALA A 177 -16.17 0.86 -22.03
N LYS A 178 -17.23 0.61 -21.26
CA LYS A 178 -17.14 -0.16 -20.01
C LYS A 178 -16.61 -1.56 -20.25
N ALA A 179 -17.13 -2.26 -21.27
CA ALA A 179 -16.68 -3.61 -21.63
C ALA A 179 -15.21 -3.63 -22.08
N ALA A 180 -14.75 -2.61 -22.81
CA ALA A 180 -13.35 -2.49 -23.22
C ALA A 180 -12.43 -2.23 -22.00
N CYS A 181 -12.78 -1.28 -21.14
CA CYS A 181 -12.02 -0.99 -19.92
C CYS A 181 -12.01 -2.20 -18.96
N TYR A 182 -13.11 -2.94 -18.83
CA TYR A 182 -13.17 -4.14 -18.01
C TYR A 182 -12.21 -5.23 -18.52
N ARG A 183 -12.18 -5.47 -19.83
CA ARG A 183 -11.23 -6.43 -20.43
C ARG A 183 -9.79 -6.01 -20.20
N ALA A 184 -9.46 -4.72 -20.41
CA ALA A 184 -8.13 -4.19 -20.14
C ALA A 184 -7.74 -4.33 -18.66
N TRP A 185 -8.66 -4.04 -17.76
CA TRP A 185 -8.46 -4.22 -16.32
C TRP A 185 -8.21 -5.70 -15.97
N LEU A 186 -9.00 -6.62 -16.52
CA LEU A 186 -8.82 -8.06 -16.27
C LEU A 186 -7.44 -8.54 -16.73
N VAL A 187 -6.99 -8.14 -17.91
CA VAL A 187 -5.64 -8.47 -18.41
C VAL A 187 -4.56 -7.89 -17.49
N ALA A 188 -4.70 -6.63 -17.10
CA ALA A 188 -3.74 -6.01 -16.18
C ALA A 188 -3.68 -6.73 -14.82
N VAL A 189 -4.83 -7.13 -14.26
CA VAL A 189 -4.90 -7.91 -13.00
C VAL A 189 -4.21 -9.25 -13.17
N LEU A 190 -4.45 -9.97 -14.25
CA LEU A 190 -3.82 -11.27 -14.51
C LEU A 190 -2.30 -11.12 -14.58
N ILE A 191 -1.79 -10.15 -15.37
CA ILE A 191 -0.36 -9.89 -15.49
C ILE A 191 0.25 -9.58 -14.12
N ASN A 192 -0.36 -8.66 -13.37
CA ASN A 192 0.13 -8.28 -12.05
C ASN A 192 0.13 -9.47 -11.08
N SER A 193 -0.94 -10.27 -11.06
CA SER A 193 -1.07 -11.42 -10.15
C SER A 193 -0.06 -12.51 -10.47
N PHE A 194 0.08 -12.88 -11.75
CA PHE A 194 1.03 -13.92 -12.17
C PHE A 194 2.47 -13.49 -11.94
N TYR A 195 2.81 -12.25 -12.27
CA TYR A 195 4.17 -11.77 -12.06
C TYR A 195 4.53 -11.67 -10.58
N SER A 196 3.62 -11.15 -9.75
CA SER A 196 3.81 -11.08 -8.30
C SER A 196 3.95 -12.48 -7.68
N PHE A 197 3.06 -13.42 -8.05
CA PHE A 197 3.14 -14.81 -7.59
C PHE A 197 4.47 -15.47 -7.98
N TYR A 198 4.86 -15.33 -9.26
CA TYR A 198 6.14 -15.88 -9.72
C TYR A 198 7.33 -15.31 -8.90
N TRP A 199 7.32 -14.00 -8.68
CA TRP A 199 8.38 -13.33 -7.90
C TRP A 199 8.40 -13.83 -6.46
N ASP A 200 7.27 -13.82 -5.78
CA ASP A 200 7.17 -14.22 -4.38
C ASP A 200 7.65 -15.66 -4.19
N VAL A 201 7.21 -16.57 -5.04
CA VAL A 201 7.58 -17.98 -4.94
C VAL A 201 9.06 -18.21 -5.26
N THR A 202 9.59 -17.58 -6.33
CA THR A 202 10.94 -17.90 -6.81
C THR A 202 12.04 -17.04 -6.18
N LYS A 203 11.72 -15.83 -5.70
CA LYS A 203 12.71 -14.88 -5.21
C LYS A 203 12.58 -14.58 -3.73
N ASP A 204 11.36 -14.50 -3.21
CA ASP A 204 11.15 -14.17 -1.81
C ASP A 204 11.10 -15.43 -0.94
N TRP A 205 10.56 -16.55 -1.46
CA TRP A 205 10.47 -17.83 -0.74
C TRP A 205 11.52 -18.86 -1.19
N ASP A 206 12.30 -18.54 -2.21
CA ASP A 206 13.35 -19.42 -2.78
C ASP A 206 12.84 -20.82 -3.14
N LEU A 207 11.58 -20.92 -3.59
CA LEU A 207 10.96 -22.16 -4.03
C LEU A 207 11.16 -22.34 -5.53
N THR A 208 11.79 -23.47 -5.91
CA THR A 208 11.97 -23.82 -7.32
C THR A 208 10.69 -24.42 -7.90
N LEU A 209 9.93 -23.62 -8.68
CA LEU A 209 8.68 -24.08 -9.31
C LEU A 209 8.91 -25.07 -10.48
N LEU A 210 10.08 -25.06 -11.12
CA LEU A 210 10.31 -25.74 -12.39
C LEU A 210 11.64 -26.51 -12.47
N THR A 211 12.46 -26.55 -11.44
CA THR A 211 13.73 -27.30 -11.46
C THR A 211 13.72 -28.44 -10.46
N SER A 212 13.90 -29.66 -10.99
CA SER A 212 14.03 -30.91 -10.22
C SER A 212 15.38 -31.07 -9.52
N GLN A 213 16.21 -30.05 -9.40
CA GLN A 213 17.49 -30.14 -8.70
C GLN A 213 17.29 -29.77 -7.22
N ARG A 214 17.02 -30.79 -6.41
CA ARG A 214 17.49 -30.82 -5.03
C ARG A 214 19.01 -30.90 -5.11
N GLU A 215 19.70 -29.80 -4.87
CA GLU A 215 21.12 -29.89 -4.50
C GLU A 215 21.17 -30.49 -3.09
N SER A 216 21.72 -31.69 -3.04
CA SER A 216 22.07 -32.44 -1.84
C SER A 216 23.26 -31.81 -1.12
#